data_c344e56eb57ad4807114e5b757f82c7e
#
_entry.id   c344e56eb57ad4807114e5b757f82c7e
#
_cell.length_a   1.000
_cell.length_b   1.000
_cell.length_c   1.000
_cell.angle_alpha   90.00
_cell.angle_beta   90.00
_cell.angle_gamma   90.00
#
_symmetry.space_group_name_H-M   'P 1'
#
loop_
_entity.id
_entity.type
_entity.pdbx_description
1 polymer ?
#
loop_
_entity_poly.entity_id
_entity_poly.type
_entity_poly.pdbx_seq_one_letter_code
_entity_poly.pdbx_strand_id
1 'polypeptide(L)'
;MIQYSELTALAVSPPDHRIAYGQDPLQFGELRLPAGVGLVPLVVFIHGGCWRSQYDLKHVAPAAAALVKEGFATWTIEYRRVGDVGGGWPGTFDDVSHAVDHVRALALQFPRIDTARVILMGHSAGGHLALWAASRRQNETTGLFRSSRPPLPLAGTIGLAAITDLAEYGASPGGCNGAVTPLMGGTSAAFPDRYRAVSPIERTPIGARMILIHGDADPIVPVAQSRKLATRERAAGGSPETTFIPGAGHFDLVAPQAEAWAVVLRAVRSLADRRPTPRATTAIPR
;
A
#
# COMPACT_ATOMS: atom_id res chain seq x y z
N MET A 1 21.51 -9.05 -0.18
CA MET A 1 20.16 -8.72 0.36
C MET A 1 20.28 -7.58 1.34
N ILE A 2 19.57 -6.52 1.11
CA ILE A 2 19.56 -5.32 1.95
C ILE A 2 18.86 -5.61 3.29
N GLN A 3 19.40 -5.05 4.39
CA GLN A 3 18.82 -5.17 5.72
C GLN A 3 18.04 -3.90 6.09
N TYR A 4 17.10 -4.03 7.04
CA TYR A 4 16.31 -2.89 7.54
C TYR A 4 17.20 -1.74 8.05
N SER A 5 18.25 -2.06 8.82
CA SER A 5 19.19 -1.08 9.36
C SER A 5 19.95 -0.32 8.27
N GLU A 6 20.26 -0.96 7.14
CA GLU A 6 20.94 -0.30 6.02
C GLU A 6 20.02 0.75 5.36
N LEU A 7 18.70 0.47 5.24
CA LEU A 7 17.74 1.44 4.72
C LEU A 7 17.57 2.64 5.66
N THR A 8 17.42 2.38 6.96
CA THR A 8 17.20 3.46 7.94
C THR A 8 18.44 4.29 8.21
N ALA A 9 19.64 3.80 7.84
CA ALA A 9 20.90 4.53 7.91
C ALA A 9 21.15 5.43 6.68
N LEU A 10 20.38 5.27 5.60
CA LEU A 10 20.53 6.11 4.41
C LEU A 10 20.13 7.56 4.72
N ALA A 11 20.99 8.48 4.36
CA ALA A 11 20.68 9.91 4.41
C ALA A 11 19.62 10.24 3.35
N VAL A 12 18.48 10.75 3.79
CA VAL A 12 17.36 11.15 2.92
C VAL A 12 17.04 12.62 3.17
N SER A 13 16.85 13.39 2.10
CA SER A 13 16.38 14.77 2.22
C SER A 13 15.05 14.81 3.00
N PRO A 14 14.80 15.82 3.83
CA PRO A 14 13.53 15.97 4.52
C PRO A 14 12.38 16.06 3.50
N PRO A 15 11.14 15.71 3.88
CA PRO A 15 9.97 15.96 3.05
C PRO A 15 9.74 17.46 2.87
N ASP A 16 9.07 17.84 1.77
CA ASP A 16 8.68 19.24 1.57
C ASP A 16 7.63 19.67 2.59
N HIS A 17 6.70 18.76 2.91
CA HIS A 17 5.64 19.01 3.88
C HIS A 17 5.33 17.77 4.70
N ARG A 18 5.02 17.97 5.99
CA ARG A 18 4.37 17.00 6.85
C ARG A 18 2.96 17.50 7.16
N ILE A 19 1.95 16.77 6.73
CA ILE A 19 0.56 17.22 6.74
C ILE A 19 -0.29 16.19 7.49
N ALA A 20 -1.07 16.67 8.48
CA ALA A 20 -2.02 15.84 9.19
C ALA A 20 -3.25 15.54 8.30
N TYR A 21 -3.70 14.28 8.31
CA TYR A 21 -4.96 13.88 7.70
C TYR A 21 -6.04 13.54 8.73
N GLY A 22 -5.70 13.62 10.01
CA GLY A 22 -6.57 13.40 11.16
C GLY A 22 -6.09 14.17 12.39
N GLN A 23 -6.67 13.86 13.55
CA GLN A 23 -6.38 14.58 14.81
C GLN A 23 -5.30 13.90 15.67
N ASP A 24 -5.06 12.61 15.47
CA ASP A 24 -4.03 11.87 16.19
C ASP A 24 -2.64 12.24 15.66
N PRO A 25 -1.61 12.37 16.52
CA PRO A 25 -0.23 12.69 16.10
C PRO A 25 0.36 11.73 15.07
N LEU A 26 -0.15 10.50 14.98
CA LEU A 26 0.27 9.50 13.99
C LEU A 26 -0.56 9.54 12.70
N GLN A 27 -1.61 10.36 12.65
CA GLN A 27 -2.42 10.57 11.45
C GLN A 27 -1.85 11.69 10.58
N PHE A 28 -0.67 11.45 10.01
CA PHE A 28 0.00 12.37 9.09
C PHE A 28 0.62 11.65 7.90
N GLY A 29 1.01 12.41 6.92
CA GLY A 29 1.86 11.94 5.84
C GLY A 29 2.95 12.94 5.50
N GLU A 30 3.97 12.46 4.81
CA GLU A 30 5.07 13.23 4.26
C GLU A 30 4.86 13.39 2.75
N LEU A 31 4.66 14.63 2.33
CA LEU A 31 4.56 14.98 0.92
C LEU A 31 5.94 15.41 0.41
N ARG A 32 6.33 14.84 -0.73
CA ARG A 32 7.50 15.25 -1.50
C ARG A 32 7.07 15.54 -2.93
N LEU A 33 7.53 16.65 -3.48
CA LEU A 33 7.17 17.13 -4.81
C LEU A 33 8.41 17.20 -5.71
N PRO A 34 8.36 16.69 -6.94
CA PRO A 34 9.47 16.86 -7.86
C PRO A 34 9.59 18.32 -8.31
N ALA A 35 10.79 18.73 -8.65
CA ALA A 35 11.05 20.05 -9.24
C ALA A 35 10.29 20.24 -10.56
N GLY A 36 10.19 21.49 -11.03
CA GLY A 36 9.57 21.84 -12.31
C GLY A 36 8.13 22.31 -12.21
N VAL A 37 7.49 22.43 -13.36
CA VAL A 37 6.11 22.91 -13.53
C VAL A 37 5.26 21.84 -14.23
N GLY A 38 3.94 21.89 -14.04
CA GLY A 38 3.01 20.95 -14.66
C GLY A 38 2.54 19.85 -13.71
N LEU A 39 1.59 19.06 -14.18
CA LEU A 39 0.96 17.97 -13.41
C LEU A 39 1.92 16.79 -13.26
N VAL A 40 2.01 16.26 -12.06
CA VAL A 40 2.84 15.11 -11.72
C VAL A 40 2.00 13.97 -11.16
N PRO A 41 2.29 12.70 -11.52
CA PRO A 41 1.66 11.54 -10.91
C PRO A 41 1.99 11.49 -9.42
N LEU A 42 1.07 10.95 -8.62
CA LEU A 42 1.26 10.78 -7.18
C LEU A 42 1.38 9.29 -6.83
N VAL A 43 2.41 8.94 -6.08
CA VAL A 43 2.52 7.65 -5.40
C VAL A 43 2.15 7.84 -3.93
N VAL A 44 1.03 7.25 -3.52
CA VAL A 44 0.69 7.07 -2.10
C VAL A 44 1.45 5.86 -1.62
N PHE A 45 2.41 6.06 -0.70
CA PHE A 45 3.30 5.01 -0.24
C PHE A 45 2.99 4.62 1.20
N ILE A 46 2.67 3.34 1.41
CA ILE A 46 2.34 2.78 2.72
C ILE A 46 3.51 1.93 3.21
N HIS A 47 4.07 2.30 4.36
CA HIS A 47 5.21 1.59 4.94
C HIS A 47 4.81 0.26 5.58
N GLY A 48 5.78 -0.66 5.67
CA GLY A 48 5.67 -1.95 6.36
C GLY A 48 5.99 -1.85 7.86
N GLY A 49 6.56 -2.94 8.39
CA GLY A 49 6.95 -3.02 9.80
C GLY A 49 5.98 -3.84 10.64
N CYS A 50 5.41 -4.88 10.06
CA CYS A 50 4.54 -5.84 10.76
C CYS A 50 3.37 -5.20 11.51
N TRP A 51 2.88 -4.04 11.06
CA TRP A 51 1.83 -3.24 11.74
C TRP A 51 2.15 -2.91 13.21
N ARG A 52 3.43 -2.90 13.62
CA ARG A 52 3.88 -2.66 15.01
C ARG A 52 4.41 -1.25 15.19
N SER A 53 4.10 -0.63 16.32
CA SER A 53 4.46 0.76 16.68
C SER A 53 5.97 1.05 16.71
N GLN A 54 6.81 0.02 16.84
CA GLN A 54 8.27 0.17 16.79
C GLN A 54 8.85 0.48 15.40
N TYR A 55 8.04 0.39 14.34
CA TYR A 55 8.44 0.68 12.96
C TYR A 55 7.60 1.83 12.40
N ASP A 56 8.25 2.74 11.73
CA ASP A 56 7.65 3.91 11.12
C ASP A 56 7.96 3.99 9.60
N LEU A 57 7.59 5.10 8.98
CA LEU A 57 7.80 5.33 7.55
C LEU A 57 9.27 5.49 7.12
N LYS A 58 10.24 5.54 8.06
CA LYS A 58 11.65 5.81 7.73
C LYS A 58 12.25 4.83 6.72
N HIS A 59 11.94 3.53 6.82
CA HIS A 59 12.55 2.54 5.93
C HIS A 59 12.10 2.64 4.47
N VAL A 60 10.98 3.32 4.18
CA VAL A 60 10.53 3.58 2.80
C VAL A 60 10.88 5.00 2.32
N ALA A 61 11.40 5.85 3.20
CA ALA A 61 11.77 7.22 2.85
C ALA A 61 12.84 7.30 1.73
N PRO A 62 13.87 6.42 1.68
CA PRO A 62 14.81 6.40 0.55
C PRO A 62 14.13 6.12 -0.80
N ALA A 63 13.21 5.16 -0.84
CA ALA A 63 12.44 4.84 -2.04
C ALA A 63 11.51 6.01 -2.45
N ALA A 64 10.84 6.64 -1.48
CA ALA A 64 10.02 7.82 -1.74
C ALA A 64 10.83 8.97 -2.32
N ALA A 65 12.01 9.27 -1.76
CA ALA A 65 12.90 10.29 -2.29
C ALA A 65 13.46 9.95 -3.68
N ALA A 66 13.71 8.67 -3.95
CA ALA A 66 14.14 8.23 -5.28
C ALA A 66 13.03 8.41 -6.33
N LEU A 67 11.78 8.13 -5.99
CA LEU A 67 10.65 8.38 -6.89
C LEU A 67 10.50 9.87 -7.24
N VAL A 68 10.80 10.77 -6.31
CA VAL A 68 10.74 12.22 -6.57
C VAL A 68 11.78 12.63 -7.63
N LYS A 69 12.98 12.05 -7.60
CA LYS A 69 14.03 12.28 -8.62
C LYS A 69 13.58 11.78 -10.01
N GLU A 70 12.65 10.82 -10.04
CA GLU A 70 12.07 10.25 -11.27
C GLU A 70 10.80 11.00 -11.73
N GLY A 71 10.47 12.13 -11.10
CA GLY A 71 9.35 12.99 -11.52
C GLY A 71 8.00 12.65 -10.89
N PHE A 72 7.95 11.79 -9.86
CA PHE A 72 6.73 11.46 -9.13
C PHE A 72 6.60 12.30 -7.87
N ALA A 73 5.41 12.80 -7.56
CA ALA A 73 5.10 13.22 -6.20
C ALA A 73 4.92 11.96 -5.32
N THR A 74 5.31 12.04 -4.04
CA THR A 74 5.06 10.96 -3.08
C THR A 74 4.31 11.47 -1.87
N TRP A 75 3.29 10.73 -1.45
CA TRP A 75 2.56 10.88 -0.21
C TRP A 75 2.80 9.64 0.65
N THR A 76 3.84 9.69 1.49
CA THR A 76 4.21 8.58 2.39
C THR A 76 3.43 8.74 3.68
N ILE A 77 2.51 7.83 3.96
CA ILE A 77 1.61 7.93 5.11
C ILE A 77 2.16 7.20 6.33
N GLU A 78 2.00 7.82 7.50
CA GLU A 78 2.07 7.18 8.81
C GLU A 78 0.64 6.79 9.22
N TYR A 79 0.50 5.85 10.12
CA TYR A 79 -0.79 5.35 10.61
C TYR A 79 -0.62 4.73 12.00
N ARG A 80 -1.67 4.68 12.82
CA ARG A 80 -1.64 4.02 14.13
C ARG A 80 -1.52 2.51 13.96
N ARG A 81 -0.62 1.90 14.72
CA ARG A 81 -0.22 0.49 14.61
C ARG A 81 -0.55 -0.25 15.91
N VAL A 82 -0.39 -1.54 15.92
CA VAL A 82 -0.41 -2.36 17.16
C VAL A 82 0.64 -1.83 18.14
N GLY A 83 0.19 -1.44 19.32
CA GLY A 83 1.00 -0.77 20.34
C GLY A 83 0.73 0.73 20.46
N ASP A 84 0.16 1.36 19.44
CA ASP A 84 -0.32 2.75 19.52
C ASP A 84 -1.76 2.78 20.03
N VAL A 85 -2.14 3.85 20.73
CA VAL A 85 -3.52 4.04 21.19
C VAL A 85 -4.46 4.12 19.98
N GLY A 86 -5.47 3.28 19.95
CA GLY A 86 -6.41 3.19 18.83
C GLY A 86 -5.84 2.49 17.57
N GLY A 87 -4.63 1.95 17.60
CA GLY A 87 -4.08 1.13 16.52
C GLY A 87 -4.63 -0.31 16.52
N GLY A 88 -4.33 -1.07 15.47
CA GLY A 88 -4.97 -2.36 15.21
C GLY A 88 -6.38 -2.20 14.62
N TRP A 89 -7.21 -3.22 14.77
CA TRP A 89 -8.59 -3.21 14.28
C TRP A 89 -9.49 -2.30 15.11
N PRO A 90 -10.29 -1.40 14.53
CA PRO A 90 -10.31 -1.02 13.11
C PRO A 90 -9.36 0.14 12.78
N GLY A 91 -8.74 0.78 13.77
CA GLY A 91 -8.09 2.08 13.67
C GLY A 91 -6.96 2.15 12.63
N THR A 92 -6.12 1.13 12.51
CA THR A 92 -5.10 1.06 11.44
C THR A 92 -5.72 1.17 10.05
N PHE A 93 -6.83 0.51 9.84
CA PHE A 93 -7.52 0.50 8.53
C PHE A 93 -8.26 1.80 8.27
N ASP A 94 -8.88 2.39 9.32
CA ASP A 94 -9.51 3.71 9.23
C ASP A 94 -8.47 4.77 8.86
N ASP A 95 -7.31 4.76 9.51
CA ASP A 95 -6.22 5.70 9.23
C ASP A 95 -5.75 5.61 7.78
N VAL A 96 -5.49 4.40 7.28
CA VAL A 96 -5.07 4.19 5.89
C VAL A 96 -6.16 4.65 4.92
N SER A 97 -7.44 4.36 5.20
CA SER A 97 -8.55 4.85 4.38
C SER A 97 -8.59 6.36 4.31
N HIS A 98 -8.50 7.03 5.47
CA HIS A 98 -8.52 8.48 5.54
C HIS A 98 -7.31 9.10 4.86
N ALA A 99 -6.10 8.56 5.06
CA ALA A 99 -4.88 9.06 4.43
C ALA A 99 -4.90 8.95 2.90
N VAL A 100 -5.43 7.85 2.35
CA VAL A 100 -5.62 7.68 0.91
C VAL A 100 -6.66 8.67 0.37
N ASP A 101 -7.79 8.83 1.05
CA ASP A 101 -8.85 9.74 0.61
C ASP A 101 -8.47 11.22 0.80
N HIS A 102 -7.51 11.54 1.68
CA HIS A 102 -6.95 12.87 1.90
C HIS A 102 -6.21 13.42 0.66
N VAL A 103 -5.82 12.58 -0.28
CA VAL A 103 -5.23 13.01 -1.57
C VAL A 103 -6.09 14.04 -2.29
N ARG A 104 -7.42 14.01 -2.11
CA ARG A 104 -8.31 15.03 -2.66
C ARG A 104 -8.06 16.42 -2.07
N ALA A 105 -7.78 16.50 -0.77
CA ALA A 105 -7.43 17.74 -0.11
C ALA A 105 -6.02 18.20 -0.48
N LEU A 106 -5.08 17.25 -0.59
CA LEU A 106 -3.73 17.56 -1.06
C LEU A 106 -3.73 18.17 -2.46
N ALA A 107 -4.54 17.64 -3.40
CA ALA A 107 -4.61 18.15 -4.75
C ALA A 107 -5.21 19.57 -4.83
N LEU A 108 -6.08 19.94 -3.89
CA LEU A 108 -6.58 21.32 -3.78
C LEU A 108 -5.49 22.27 -3.25
N GLN A 109 -4.67 21.81 -2.31
CA GLN A 109 -3.58 22.59 -1.73
C GLN A 109 -2.35 22.62 -2.65
N PHE A 110 -2.09 21.55 -3.38
CA PHE A 110 -0.96 21.39 -4.30
C PHE A 110 -1.46 21.04 -5.71
N PRO A 111 -1.86 22.04 -6.51
CA PRO A 111 -2.55 21.82 -7.81
C PRO A 111 -1.72 21.08 -8.87
N ARG A 112 -0.42 20.85 -8.60
CA ARG A 112 0.43 20.02 -9.46
C ARG A 112 0.19 18.52 -9.32
N ILE A 113 -0.48 18.07 -8.26
CA ILE A 113 -0.82 16.66 -8.06
C ILE A 113 -1.91 16.25 -9.05
N ASP A 114 -1.58 15.30 -9.94
CA ASP A 114 -2.53 14.74 -10.90
C ASP A 114 -3.36 13.63 -10.26
N THR A 115 -4.58 13.95 -9.86
CA THR A 115 -5.51 13.00 -9.25
C THR A 115 -6.00 11.91 -10.22
N ALA A 116 -5.77 12.06 -11.52
CA ALA A 116 -6.05 11.01 -12.50
C ALA A 116 -4.92 9.96 -12.57
N ARG A 117 -3.76 10.23 -11.98
CA ARG A 117 -2.59 9.35 -11.98
C ARG A 117 -2.10 9.08 -10.57
N VAL A 118 -3.01 8.62 -9.69
CA VAL A 118 -2.68 8.20 -8.33
C VAL A 118 -2.38 6.71 -8.30
N ILE A 119 -1.21 6.35 -7.82
CA ILE A 119 -0.75 4.97 -7.65
C ILE A 119 -0.70 4.69 -6.15
N LEU A 120 -1.32 3.60 -5.72
CA LEU A 120 -1.24 3.15 -4.34
C LEU A 120 -0.19 2.06 -4.23
N MET A 121 0.88 2.30 -3.49
CA MET A 121 2.00 1.37 -3.35
C MET A 121 2.26 1.08 -1.87
N GLY A 122 2.63 -0.15 -1.54
CA GLY A 122 3.00 -0.49 -0.19
C GLY A 122 3.98 -1.66 -0.14
N HIS A 123 4.74 -1.71 0.96
CA HIS A 123 5.75 -2.72 1.19
C HIS A 123 5.38 -3.60 2.39
N SER A 124 5.47 -4.95 2.25
CA SER A 124 5.26 -5.89 3.37
C SER A 124 3.85 -5.74 3.99
N ALA A 125 3.74 -5.43 5.27
CA ALA A 125 2.49 -5.05 5.95
C ALA A 125 1.81 -3.83 5.29
N GLY A 126 2.59 -2.87 4.77
CA GLY A 126 2.07 -1.76 3.97
C GLY A 126 1.56 -2.21 2.60
N GLY A 127 2.16 -3.25 2.03
CA GLY A 127 1.66 -3.90 0.81
C GLY A 127 0.28 -4.54 1.02
N HIS A 128 0.08 -5.19 2.17
CA HIS A 128 -1.23 -5.64 2.60
C HIS A 128 -2.24 -4.49 2.64
N LEU A 129 -1.89 -3.39 3.33
CA LEU A 129 -2.78 -2.23 3.49
C LEU A 129 -3.07 -1.53 2.16
N ALA A 130 -2.09 -1.44 1.24
CA ALA A 130 -2.26 -0.87 -0.09
C ALA A 130 -3.23 -1.69 -0.95
N LEU A 131 -3.05 -3.00 -1.02
CA LEU A 131 -3.93 -3.90 -1.76
C LEU A 131 -5.34 -3.92 -1.18
N TRP A 132 -5.48 -3.94 0.15
CA TRP A 132 -6.75 -3.81 0.80
C TRP A 132 -7.44 -2.48 0.48
N ALA A 133 -6.73 -1.35 0.63
CA ALA A 133 -7.30 -0.04 0.37
C ALA A 133 -7.73 0.13 -1.10
N ALA A 134 -6.99 -0.48 -2.05
CA ALA A 134 -7.36 -0.52 -3.47
C ALA A 134 -8.62 -1.37 -3.74
N SER A 135 -8.94 -2.33 -2.87
CA SER A 135 -10.11 -3.19 -2.98
C SER A 135 -11.40 -2.56 -2.45
N ARG A 136 -11.34 -1.40 -1.80
CA ARG A 136 -12.53 -0.71 -1.26
C ARG A 136 -13.55 -0.42 -2.35
N ARG A 137 -14.82 -0.66 -2.06
CA ARG A 137 -15.95 -0.48 -3.02
C ARG A 137 -16.85 0.66 -2.56
N GLN A 138 -17.47 1.35 -3.51
CA GLN A 138 -18.36 2.48 -3.24
C GLN A 138 -19.58 2.12 -2.39
N ASN A 139 -20.05 0.89 -2.50
CA ASN A 139 -21.30 0.42 -1.88
C ASN A 139 -21.03 -0.61 -0.76
N GLU A 140 -19.91 -0.51 -0.05
CA GLU A 140 -19.75 -1.29 1.19
C GLU A 140 -20.72 -0.74 2.24
N THR A 141 -21.95 -1.24 2.18
CA THR A 141 -23.06 -0.85 3.09
C THR A 141 -22.93 -1.48 4.47
N THR A 142 -22.12 -2.51 4.58
CA THR A 142 -21.88 -3.28 5.81
C THR A 142 -20.41 -3.21 6.17
N GLY A 143 -20.06 -2.48 7.23
CA GLY A 143 -18.70 -2.46 7.76
C GLY A 143 -18.26 -1.10 8.28
N LEU A 144 -17.19 -1.14 9.06
CA LEU A 144 -16.60 -0.01 9.76
C LEU A 144 -15.96 1.02 8.82
N PHE A 145 -15.66 0.65 7.57
CA PHE A 145 -14.94 1.50 6.62
C PHE A 145 -15.85 2.30 5.67
N ARG A 146 -17.04 2.70 6.17
CA ARG A 146 -17.98 3.50 5.39
C ARG A 146 -17.41 4.89 5.14
N SER A 147 -17.16 5.21 3.89
CA SER A 147 -16.92 6.59 3.46
C SER A 147 -18.20 7.17 2.87
N SER A 148 -18.51 8.43 3.20
CA SER A 148 -19.59 9.19 2.55
C SER A 148 -19.26 9.53 1.08
N ARG A 149 -18.03 9.30 0.67
CA ARG A 149 -17.53 9.55 -0.69
C ARG A 149 -17.05 8.23 -1.30
N PRO A 150 -17.16 8.05 -2.63
CA PRO A 150 -16.55 6.92 -3.31
C PRO A 150 -15.04 6.88 -3.05
N PRO A 151 -14.43 5.68 -3.00
CA PRO A 151 -12.98 5.54 -2.91
C PRO A 151 -12.27 6.38 -3.98
N LEU A 152 -11.06 6.84 -3.67
CA LEU A 152 -10.24 7.59 -4.62
C LEU A 152 -9.99 6.73 -5.88
N PRO A 153 -10.22 7.24 -7.10
CA PRO A 153 -9.84 6.54 -8.32
C PRO A 153 -8.32 6.34 -8.35
N LEU A 154 -7.89 5.13 -8.69
CA LEU A 154 -6.48 4.76 -8.75
C LEU A 154 -6.08 4.43 -10.19
N ALA A 155 -4.91 4.87 -10.64
CA ALA A 155 -4.27 4.39 -11.85
C ALA A 155 -3.86 2.92 -11.71
N GLY A 156 -3.54 2.51 -10.49
CA GLY A 156 -3.29 1.12 -10.12
C GLY A 156 -2.74 0.99 -8.70
N THR A 157 -2.47 -0.26 -8.31
CA THR A 157 -1.85 -0.59 -7.02
C THR A 157 -0.65 -1.49 -7.19
N ILE A 158 0.38 -1.30 -6.34
CA ILE A 158 1.61 -2.11 -6.34
C ILE A 158 1.80 -2.70 -4.94
N GLY A 159 1.81 -4.02 -4.86
CA GLY A 159 2.19 -4.76 -3.66
C GLY A 159 3.64 -5.21 -3.74
N LEU A 160 4.51 -4.66 -2.89
CA LEU A 160 5.91 -5.04 -2.76
C LEU A 160 6.06 -6.01 -1.58
N ALA A 161 6.43 -7.26 -1.85
CA ALA A 161 6.51 -8.32 -0.82
C ALA A 161 5.29 -8.34 0.11
N ALA A 162 4.09 -8.19 -0.48
CA ALA A 162 2.85 -7.95 0.27
C ALA A 162 2.36 -9.21 0.99
N ILE A 163 1.87 -9.03 2.23
CA ILE A 163 1.07 -10.03 2.92
C ILE A 163 -0.35 -9.96 2.36
N THR A 164 -0.89 -11.06 1.86
CA THR A 164 -2.15 -11.05 1.09
C THR A 164 -3.25 -11.92 1.69
N ASP A 165 -2.86 -12.90 2.49
CA ASP A 165 -3.76 -13.77 3.27
C ASP A 165 -3.37 -13.70 4.74
N LEU A 166 -4.12 -12.93 5.52
CA LEU A 166 -3.84 -12.74 6.94
C LEU A 166 -4.05 -14.01 7.76
N ALA A 167 -5.05 -14.82 7.41
CA ALA A 167 -5.36 -16.03 8.17
C ALA A 167 -4.24 -17.07 8.01
N GLU A 168 -3.82 -17.33 6.78
CA GLU A 168 -2.72 -18.23 6.47
C GLU A 168 -1.38 -17.72 7.02
N TYR A 169 -1.09 -16.44 6.79
CA TYR A 169 0.17 -15.84 7.24
C TYR A 169 0.28 -15.84 8.77
N GLY A 170 -0.81 -15.54 9.48
CA GLY A 170 -0.85 -15.56 10.94
C GLY A 170 -0.71 -16.96 11.54
N ALA A 171 -1.06 -17.99 10.79
CA ALA A 171 -0.90 -19.39 11.20
C ALA A 171 0.48 -19.98 10.84
N SER A 172 1.25 -19.33 9.97
CA SER A 172 2.55 -19.79 9.49
C SER A 172 3.66 -19.38 10.48
N PRO A 173 4.77 -20.13 10.60
CA PRO A 173 5.89 -19.74 11.46
C PRO A 173 6.72 -18.62 10.80
N GLY A 174 7.32 -17.76 11.64
CA GLY A 174 8.31 -16.76 11.24
C GLY A 174 7.76 -15.41 10.76
N GLY A 175 8.64 -14.50 10.41
CA GLY A 175 8.29 -13.17 9.89
C GLY A 175 7.44 -12.32 10.85
N CYS A 176 6.42 -11.71 10.30
CA CYS A 176 5.46 -10.86 11.05
C CYS A 176 4.21 -11.62 11.55
N ASN A 177 4.17 -12.95 11.44
CA ASN A 177 2.98 -13.74 11.72
C ASN A 177 2.38 -13.47 13.11
N GLY A 178 3.20 -13.33 14.14
CA GLY A 178 2.77 -13.02 15.51
C GLY A 178 2.15 -11.64 15.70
N ALA A 179 2.17 -10.78 14.66
CA ALA A 179 1.53 -9.47 14.70
C ALA A 179 0.09 -9.49 14.14
N VAL A 180 -0.30 -10.54 13.42
CA VAL A 180 -1.63 -10.62 12.80
C VAL A 180 -2.74 -10.68 13.83
N THR A 181 -2.62 -11.55 14.83
CA THR A 181 -3.63 -11.67 15.91
C THR A 181 -3.82 -10.36 16.69
N PRO A 182 -2.76 -9.67 17.15
CA PRO A 182 -2.90 -8.34 17.75
C PRO A 182 -3.51 -7.28 16.79
N LEU A 183 -3.12 -7.29 15.50
CA LEU A 183 -3.69 -6.39 14.50
C LEU A 183 -5.21 -6.56 14.40
N MET A 184 -5.68 -7.81 14.36
CA MET A 184 -7.08 -8.14 14.17
C MET A 184 -7.91 -8.16 15.47
N GLY A 185 -7.24 -8.04 16.63
CA GLY A 185 -7.86 -8.13 17.94
C GLY A 185 -8.30 -9.55 18.32
N GLY A 186 -7.75 -10.58 17.65
CA GLY A 186 -8.01 -11.99 17.88
C GLY A 186 -7.75 -12.86 16.65
N THR A 187 -7.92 -14.18 16.80
CA THR A 187 -7.64 -15.15 15.74
C THR A 187 -8.69 -15.12 14.61
N SER A 188 -8.35 -15.68 13.45
CA SER A 188 -9.29 -15.83 12.32
C SER A 188 -10.49 -16.73 12.66
N ALA A 189 -10.34 -17.68 13.56
CA ALA A 189 -11.45 -18.50 14.05
C ALA A 189 -12.41 -17.70 14.94
N ALA A 190 -11.89 -16.77 15.77
CA ALA A 190 -12.71 -15.93 16.64
C ALA A 190 -13.40 -14.77 15.88
N PHE A 191 -12.73 -14.21 14.89
CA PHE A 191 -13.21 -13.04 14.13
C PHE A 191 -13.11 -13.23 12.61
N PRO A 192 -13.74 -14.26 12.02
CA PRO A 192 -13.59 -14.58 10.60
C PRO A 192 -13.99 -13.42 9.68
N ASP A 193 -15.01 -12.65 10.06
CA ASP A 193 -15.51 -11.52 9.26
C ASP A 193 -14.49 -10.37 9.18
N ARG A 194 -13.72 -10.13 10.25
CA ARG A 194 -12.66 -9.12 10.20
C ARG A 194 -11.58 -9.51 9.20
N TYR A 195 -11.15 -10.78 9.24
CA TYR A 195 -10.13 -11.30 8.32
C TYR A 195 -10.62 -11.23 6.86
N ARG A 196 -11.87 -11.64 6.60
CA ARG A 196 -12.49 -11.51 5.25
C ARG A 196 -12.56 -10.05 4.78
N ALA A 197 -12.85 -9.13 5.69
CA ALA A 197 -13.01 -7.72 5.34
C ALA A 197 -11.69 -7.06 4.91
N VAL A 198 -10.53 -7.55 5.34
CA VAL A 198 -9.27 -6.87 5.11
C VAL A 198 -8.16 -7.72 4.48
N SER A 199 -8.29 -9.05 4.36
CA SER A 199 -7.34 -9.85 3.60
C SER A 199 -7.51 -9.63 2.10
N PRO A 200 -6.50 -9.16 1.36
CA PRO A 200 -6.61 -8.91 -0.08
C PRO A 200 -7.13 -10.12 -0.87
N ILE A 201 -6.72 -11.34 -0.51
CA ILE A 201 -7.15 -12.57 -1.19
C ILE A 201 -8.66 -12.82 -1.08
N GLU A 202 -9.31 -12.36 -0.01
CA GLU A 202 -10.75 -12.46 0.22
C GLU A 202 -11.55 -11.36 -0.51
N ARG A 203 -10.85 -10.37 -1.05
CA ARG A 203 -11.43 -9.19 -1.68
C ARG A 203 -11.30 -9.17 -3.19
N THR A 204 -10.90 -10.30 -3.78
CA THR A 204 -10.78 -10.42 -5.25
C THR A 204 -12.16 -10.42 -5.93
N PRO A 205 -12.31 -9.82 -7.12
CA PRO A 205 -11.30 -9.04 -7.82
C PRO A 205 -11.09 -7.66 -7.19
N ILE A 206 -9.81 -7.27 -7.09
CA ILE A 206 -9.40 -5.94 -6.62
C ILE A 206 -9.62 -4.95 -7.77
N GLY A 207 -10.66 -4.24 -7.82
CA GLY A 207 -11.13 -3.42 -8.94
C GLY A 207 -10.16 -2.35 -9.52
N ALA A 208 -8.89 -2.36 -9.14
CA ALA A 208 -7.80 -1.54 -9.69
C ALA A 208 -6.78 -2.42 -10.42
N ARG A 209 -6.06 -1.87 -11.40
CA ARG A 209 -4.92 -2.55 -12.02
C ARG A 209 -3.90 -2.88 -10.94
N MET A 210 -3.47 -4.13 -10.85
CA MET A 210 -2.61 -4.62 -9.77
C MET A 210 -1.29 -5.15 -10.31
N ILE A 211 -0.19 -4.73 -9.67
CA ILE A 211 1.15 -5.27 -9.90
C ILE A 211 1.68 -5.83 -8.58
N LEU A 212 2.14 -7.06 -8.60
CA LEU A 212 2.76 -7.73 -7.47
C LEU A 212 4.24 -7.97 -7.78
N ILE A 213 5.12 -7.44 -6.93
CA ILE A 213 6.57 -7.62 -7.04
C ILE A 213 7.07 -8.27 -5.76
N HIS A 214 7.82 -9.38 -5.89
CA HIS A 214 8.29 -10.14 -4.75
C HIS A 214 9.67 -10.73 -5.04
N GLY A 215 10.58 -10.65 -4.09
CA GLY A 215 11.85 -11.35 -4.16
C GLY A 215 11.65 -12.83 -3.80
N ASP A 216 12.22 -13.75 -4.55
CA ASP A 216 12.04 -15.18 -4.28
C ASP A 216 12.90 -15.71 -3.12
N ALA A 217 13.88 -14.90 -2.68
CA ALA A 217 14.70 -15.16 -1.50
C ALA A 217 14.23 -14.37 -0.25
N ASP A 218 12.99 -13.89 -0.22
CA ASP A 218 12.41 -13.15 0.91
C ASP A 218 12.26 -14.05 2.15
N PRO A 219 13.01 -13.77 3.25
CA PRO A 219 12.96 -14.59 4.45
C PRO A 219 11.83 -14.18 5.42
N ILE A 220 11.09 -13.11 5.13
CA ILE A 220 10.09 -12.51 6.03
C ILE A 220 8.68 -12.80 5.55
N VAL A 221 8.39 -12.54 4.27
CA VAL A 221 7.09 -12.82 3.65
C VAL A 221 7.28 -13.86 2.55
N PRO A 222 6.73 -15.06 2.70
CA PRO A 222 6.85 -16.09 1.66
C PRO A 222 6.27 -15.60 0.32
N VAL A 223 7.01 -15.80 -0.77
CA VAL A 223 6.58 -15.47 -2.15
C VAL A 223 5.24 -16.11 -2.51
N ALA A 224 4.87 -17.19 -1.81
CA ALA A 224 3.59 -17.87 -1.96
C ALA A 224 2.39 -16.93 -1.70
N GLN A 225 2.53 -15.92 -0.83
CA GLN A 225 1.50 -14.91 -0.58
C GLN A 225 1.12 -14.18 -1.89
N SER A 226 2.10 -13.65 -2.62
CA SER A 226 1.85 -12.98 -3.91
C SER A 226 1.35 -13.94 -5.00
N ARG A 227 1.90 -15.18 -5.05
CA ARG A 227 1.47 -16.19 -6.03
C ARG A 227 0.00 -16.59 -5.86
N LYS A 228 -0.43 -16.81 -4.62
CA LYS A 228 -1.81 -17.18 -4.28
C LYS A 228 -2.80 -16.06 -4.62
N LEU A 229 -2.49 -14.81 -4.24
CA LEU A 229 -3.33 -13.68 -4.60
C LEU A 229 -3.46 -13.55 -6.13
N ALA A 230 -2.34 -13.63 -6.87
CA ALA A 230 -2.38 -13.54 -8.32
C ALA A 230 -3.25 -14.64 -8.95
N THR A 231 -3.19 -15.86 -8.44
CA THR A 231 -4.01 -16.98 -8.89
C THR A 231 -5.50 -16.72 -8.59
N ARG A 232 -5.80 -16.27 -7.37
CA ARG A 232 -7.18 -15.97 -6.95
C ARG A 232 -7.78 -14.81 -7.73
N GLU A 233 -6.98 -13.77 -7.99
CA GLU A 233 -7.39 -12.60 -8.78
C GLU A 233 -7.74 -13.00 -10.22
N ARG A 234 -6.90 -13.83 -10.87
CA ARG A 234 -7.21 -14.35 -12.22
C ARG A 234 -8.47 -15.20 -12.23
N ALA A 235 -8.65 -16.06 -11.24
CA ALA A 235 -9.86 -16.88 -11.11
C ALA A 235 -11.12 -16.03 -10.92
N ALA A 236 -11.00 -14.83 -10.34
CA ALA A 236 -12.08 -13.86 -10.16
C ALA A 236 -12.24 -12.91 -11.37
N GLY A 237 -11.54 -13.14 -12.49
CA GLY A 237 -11.63 -12.33 -13.71
C GLY A 237 -10.70 -11.12 -13.75
N GLY A 238 -9.84 -10.94 -12.74
CA GLY A 238 -8.80 -9.89 -12.75
C GLY A 238 -7.57 -10.28 -13.58
N SER A 239 -6.73 -9.29 -13.84
CA SER A 239 -5.50 -9.46 -14.64
C SER A 239 -4.28 -8.90 -13.91
N PRO A 240 -3.82 -9.54 -12.82
CA PRO A 240 -2.67 -9.06 -12.07
C PRO A 240 -1.37 -9.27 -12.86
N GLU A 241 -0.53 -8.24 -12.88
CA GLU A 241 0.84 -8.36 -13.33
C GLU A 241 1.71 -8.86 -12.16
N THR A 242 2.61 -9.79 -12.40
CA THR A 242 3.47 -10.38 -11.37
C THR A 242 4.92 -10.39 -11.80
N THR A 243 5.82 -9.96 -10.92
CA THR A 243 7.26 -10.11 -11.13
C THR A 243 7.89 -10.72 -9.89
N PHE A 244 8.51 -11.88 -10.05
CA PHE A 244 9.28 -12.55 -8.99
C PHE A 244 10.76 -12.39 -9.32
N ILE A 245 11.51 -11.72 -8.43
CA ILE A 245 12.91 -11.35 -8.70
C ILE A 245 13.83 -12.38 -8.07
N PRO A 246 14.60 -13.12 -8.88
CA PRO A 246 15.52 -14.14 -8.38
C PRO A 246 16.57 -13.54 -7.42
N GLY A 247 16.76 -14.19 -6.27
CA GLY A 247 17.75 -13.83 -5.27
C GLY A 247 17.47 -12.53 -4.49
N ALA A 248 16.43 -11.79 -4.83
CA ALA A 248 16.08 -10.58 -4.10
C ALA A 248 15.45 -10.93 -2.75
N GLY A 249 15.84 -10.19 -1.72
CA GLY A 249 15.28 -10.27 -0.37
C GLY A 249 14.16 -9.26 -0.13
N HIS A 250 13.69 -9.24 1.11
CA HIS A 250 12.53 -8.45 1.52
C HIS A 250 12.69 -6.94 1.27
N PHE A 251 13.83 -6.38 1.69
CA PHE A 251 14.07 -4.94 1.64
C PHE A 251 14.70 -4.46 0.33
N ASP A 252 15.15 -5.38 -0.55
CA ASP A 252 15.73 -5.03 -1.85
C ASP A 252 14.70 -4.27 -2.72
N LEU A 253 13.40 -4.51 -2.50
CA LEU A 253 12.31 -3.88 -3.25
C LEU A 253 12.08 -2.40 -2.90
N VAL A 254 12.61 -1.93 -1.78
CA VAL A 254 12.48 -0.53 -1.33
C VAL A 254 13.85 0.15 -1.15
N ALA A 255 14.90 -0.47 -1.67
CA ALA A 255 16.28 0.01 -1.64
C ALA A 255 16.67 0.58 -3.02
N PRO A 256 16.78 1.91 -3.19
CA PRO A 256 17.11 2.51 -4.49
C PRO A 256 18.47 2.05 -5.06
N GLN A 257 19.38 1.58 -4.22
CA GLN A 257 20.68 1.03 -4.60
C GLN A 257 20.65 -0.44 -5.03
N ALA A 258 19.54 -1.16 -4.78
CA ALA A 258 19.41 -2.57 -5.17
C ALA A 258 18.95 -2.71 -6.63
N GLU A 259 19.39 -3.77 -7.31
CA GLU A 259 18.97 -4.07 -8.70
C GLU A 259 17.44 -4.24 -8.82
N ALA A 260 16.80 -4.77 -7.77
CA ALA A 260 15.36 -4.94 -7.70
C ALA A 260 14.58 -3.61 -7.85
N TRP A 261 15.17 -2.48 -7.46
CA TRP A 261 14.54 -1.17 -7.56
C TRP A 261 14.17 -0.79 -9.00
N ALA A 262 14.99 -1.17 -9.98
CA ALA A 262 14.70 -0.90 -11.39
C ALA A 262 13.38 -1.56 -11.84
N VAL A 263 13.04 -2.72 -11.26
CA VAL A 263 11.75 -3.40 -11.53
C VAL A 263 10.60 -2.61 -10.94
N VAL A 264 10.75 -2.15 -9.69
CA VAL A 264 9.73 -1.33 -9.01
C VAL A 264 9.48 -0.03 -9.77
N LEU A 265 10.54 0.66 -10.19
CA LEU A 265 10.44 1.91 -10.93
C LEU A 265 9.72 1.72 -12.27
N ARG A 266 10.01 0.64 -13.01
CA ARG A 266 9.28 0.31 -14.25
C ARG A 266 7.78 0.10 -14.00
N ALA A 267 7.42 -0.58 -12.91
CA ALA A 267 6.03 -0.79 -12.54
C ALA A 267 5.32 0.52 -12.23
N VAL A 268 5.94 1.42 -11.46
CA VAL A 268 5.39 2.76 -11.17
C VAL A 268 5.17 3.54 -12.47
N ARG A 269 6.16 3.59 -13.36
CA ARG A 269 6.06 4.26 -14.66
C ARG A 269 4.92 3.68 -15.51
N SER A 270 4.79 2.35 -15.57
CA SER A 270 3.75 1.68 -16.38
C SER A 270 2.33 2.02 -15.93
N LEU A 271 2.13 2.30 -14.64
CA LEU A 271 0.84 2.77 -14.13
C LEU A 271 0.62 4.27 -14.37
N ALA A 272 1.67 5.07 -14.28
CA ALA A 272 1.59 6.52 -14.48
C ALA A 272 1.35 6.94 -15.93
N ASP A 273 1.83 6.17 -16.91
CA ASP A 273 1.71 6.47 -18.34
C ASP A 273 0.28 6.30 -18.87
N ARG A 274 -0.57 5.59 -18.15
CA ARG A 274 -1.96 5.33 -18.55
C ARG A 274 -2.92 6.13 -17.68
N ARG A 275 -3.71 6.99 -18.32
CA ARG A 275 -4.88 7.60 -17.66
C ARG A 275 -5.90 6.50 -17.32
N PRO A 276 -6.55 6.56 -16.14
CA PRO A 276 -7.59 5.61 -15.80
C PRO A 276 -8.69 5.68 -16.87
N THR A 277 -9.06 4.52 -17.42
CA THR A 277 -10.27 4.40 -18.24
C THR A 277 -11.47 4.74 -17.34
N PRO A 278 -12.38 5.63 -17.77
CA PRO A 278 -13.61 5.87 -17.01
C PRO A 278 -14.31 4.53 -16.80
N ARG A 279 -14.62 4.19 -15.56
CA ARG A 279 -15.46 3.00 -15.28
C ARG A 279 -16.76 3.17 -16.06
N ALA A 280 -17.08 2.19 -16.90
CA ALA A 280 -18.39 2.14 -17.57
C ALA A 280 -19.46 2.22 -16.45
N THR A 281 -20.22 3.28 -16.46
CA THR A 281 -21.45 3.40 -15.67
C THR A 281 -22.40 2.34 -16.25
N THR A 282 -22.53 1.20 -15.57
CA THR A 282 -23.61 0.29 -15.87
C THR A 282 -24.91 1.04 -15.66
N ALA A 283 -25.53 1.43 -16.77
CA ALA A 283 -26.87 1.99 -16.78
C ALA A 283 -27.80 0.97 -16.12
N ILE A 284 -28.44 1.34 -15.04
CA ILE A 284 -29.55 0.59 -14.45
C ILE A 284 -30.67 0.59 -15.48
N PRO A 285 -31.12 -0.57 -16.00
CA PRO A 285 -32.31 -0.59 -16.83
C PRO A 285 -33.51 -0.09 -15.99
N ARG A 286 -34.29 0.80 -16.58
CA ARG A 286 -35.53 1.28 -15.99
C ARG A 286 -36.57 0.17 -15.91
#